data_34c2d371c785838e5a19e1ff9ba647ae
#
_entry.id   34c2d371c785838e5a19e1ff9ba647ae
#
_cell.length_a   1.000
_cell.length_b   1.000
_cell.length_c   1.000
_cell.angle_alpha   90.00
_cell.angle_beta   90.00
_cell.angle_gamma   90.00
#
_symmetry.space_group_name_H-M   'P 1'
#
loop_
_entity.id
_entity.type
_entity.pdbx_description
1 polymer ?
#
loop_
_entity_poly.entity_id
_entity_poly.type
_entity_poly.pdbx_seq_one_letter_code
_entity_poly.pdbx_strand_id
1 'polypeptide(L)'
;AFIELFGVEEKNDAGEKIDNTTDEAIITNSTDVMLTTVSGDEYSIGYVSLGSLNDSVKAVSIDGAEATVDNIKSGDYTIARPFNIATKGTPSDVAQDFINFIMSADGQAVISDNKYIPVDDGAAAFESNGASGKVVVAGSSSVTPVMEKLKEAYVAVNSGAEIEIQESDSTTGMTAAMDGTCDIGMAF
;
A
#
# COMPACT_ATOMS: atom_id res chain seq x y z
N ALA A 1 -8.26 7.81 2.90
CA ALA A 1 -7.01 8.36 3.45
C ALA A 1 -6.84 9.86 3.16
N PHE A 2 -6.77 10.29 1.88
CA PHE A 2 -6.57 11.71 1.53
C PHE A 2 -7.60 12.64 2.21
N ILE A 3 -8.89 12.38 2.04
CA ILE A 3 -9.99 13.20 2.61
C ILE A 3 -9.92 13.29 4.15
N GLU A 4 -9.46 12.24 4.79
CA GLU A 4 -9.31 12.16 6.24
C GLU A 4 -8.06 12.92 6.71
N LEU A 5 -6.91 12.74 6.02
CA LEU A 5 -5.65 13.41 6.36
C LEU A 5 -5.70 14.93 6.16
N PHE A 6 -6.43 15.39 5.15
CA PHE A 6 -6.56 16.80 4.81
C PHE A 6 -7.87 17.45 5.34
N GLY A 7 -8.69 16.71 6.10
CA GLY A 7 -9.92 17.24 6.68
C GLY A 7 -11.00 17.59 5.64
N VAL A 8 -10.99 16.94 4.47
CA VAL A 8 -12.03 17.09 3.44
C VAL A 8 -13.27 16.26 3.79
N GLU A 9 -13.16 15.38 4.78
CA GLU A 9 -14.26 14.61 5.34
C GLU A 9 -14.91 15.35 6.51
N GLU A 10 -16.22 15.46 6.51
CA GLU A 10 -17.02 15.99 7.63
C GLU A 10 -17.95 14.92 8.19
N LYS A 11 -18.47 15.15 9.39
CA LYS A 11 -19.56 14.35 9.97
C LYS A 11 -20.84 15.15 9.99
N ASN A 12 -21.93 14.56 9.48
CA ASN A 12 -23.26 15.14 9.62
C ASN A 12 -23.78 15.00 11.07
N ASP A 13 -24.96 15.58 11.33
CA ASP A 13 -25.62 15.53 12.65
C ASP A 13 -25.94 14.10 13.13
N ALA A 14 -26.02 13.13 12.22
CA ALA A 14 -26.20 11.70 12.51
C ALA A 14 -24.86 10.97 12.79
N GLY A 15 -23.72 11.66 12.66
CA GLY A 15 -22.38 11.10 12.82
C GLY A 15 -21.86 10.34 11.60
N GLU A 16 -22.56 10.40 10.47
CA GLU A 16 -22.13 9.79 9.23
C GLU A 16 -21.06 10.63 8.54
N LYS A 17 -20.07 9.97 7.95
CA LYS A 17 -19.00 10.63 7.21
C LYS A 17 -19.49 11.12 5.85
N ILE A 18 -19.23 12.39 5.54
CA ILE A 18 -19.52 13.03 4.26
C ILE A 18 -18.18 13.37 3.61
N ASP A 19 -17.97 12.86 2.40
CA ASP A 19 -16.85 13.24 1.56
C ASP A 19 -17.19 14.54 0.81
N ASN A 20 -16.46 15.61 1.10
CA ASN A 20 -16.62 16.91 0.47
C ASN A 20 -15.67 17.12 -0.73
N THR A 21 -15.11 16.03 -1.27
CA THR A 21 -14.36 16.11 -2.53
C THR A 21 -15.29 16.60 -3.64
N THR A 22 -14.78 17.46 -4.53
CA THR A 22 -15.56 17.96 -5.66
C THR A 22 -16.04 16.81 -6.56
N ASP A 23 -17.27 16.93 -7.07
CA ASP A 23 -17.83 15.98 -8.04
C ASP A 23 -17.08 15.97 -9.39
N GLU A 24 -16.23 16.98 -9.63
CA GLU A 24 -15.38 17.08 -10.82
C GLU A 24 -14.07 16.29 -10.68
N ALA A 25 -13.79 15.74 -9.49
CA ALA A 25 -12.58 14.95 -9.25
C ALA A 25 -12.57 13.66 -10.08
N ILE A 26 -11.44 13.36 -10.68
CA ILE A 26 -11.23 12.11 -11.40
C ILE A 26 -10.98 11.01 -10.37
N ILE A 27 -11.88 10.04 -10.32
CA ILE A 27 -11.75 8.87 -9.45
C ILE A 27 -11.05 7.75 -10.22
N THR A 28 -9.97 7.23 -9.67
CA THR A 28 -9.28 6.06 -10.20
C THR A 28 -8.78 5.18 -9.06
N ASN A 29 -8.74 3.88 -9.29
CA ASN A 29 -8.13 2.88 -8.42
C ASN A 29 -6.82 2.31 -9.03
N SER A 30 -6.21 3.05 -9.95
CA SER A 30 -4.91 2.73 -10.52
C SER A 30 -3.92 3.89 -10.30
N THR A 31 -2.79 3.59 -9.67
CA THR A 31 -1.70 4.53 -9.41
C THR A 31 -1.11 5.09 -10.72
N ASP A 32 -0.91 4.24 -11.73
CA ASP A 32 -0.36 4.63 -13.03
C ASP A 32 -1.30 5.55 -13.79
N VAL A 33 -2.61 5.31 -13.74
CA VAL A 33 -3.62 6.18 -14.35
C VAL A 33 -3.60 7.54 -13.68
N MET A 34 -3.50 7.60 -12.36
CA MET A 34 -3.42 8.87 -11.62
C MET A 34 -2.16 9.65 -12.02
N LEU A 35 -0.97 9.03 -12.01
CA LEU A 35 0.28 9.67 -12.42
C LEU A 35 0.23 10.20 -13.85
N THR A 36 -0.31 9.40 -14.79
CA THR A 36 -0.48 9.80 -16.20
C THR A 36 -1.43 10.99 -16.32
N THR A 37 -2.54 11.00 -15.59
CA THR A 37 -3.52 12.09 -15.59
C THR A 37 -2.88 13.38 -15.11
N VAL A 38 -2.19 13.36 -13.95
CA VAL A 38 -1.53 14.55 -13.40
C VAL A 38 -0.39 15.04 -14.30
N SER A 39 0.38 14.15 -14.91
CA SER A 39 1.47 14.54 -15.82
C SER A 39 0.96 15.19 -17.12
N GLY A 40 -0.29 14.93 -17.50
CA GLY A 40 -0.93 15.48 -18.70
C GLY A 40 -1.63 16.84 -18.48
N ASP A 41 -1.76 17.32 -17.25
CA ASP A 41 -2.48 18.56 -16.92
C ASP A 41 -1.73 19.37 -15.84
N GLU A 42 -1.18 20.51 -16.23
CA GLU A 42 -0.38 21.39 -15.33
C GLU A 42 -1.18 22.01 -14.18
N TYR A 43 -2.51 21.97 -14.22
CA TYR A 43 -3.40 22.51 -13.19
C TYR A 43 -3.98 21.44 -12.27
N SER A 44 -3.70 20.17 -12.54
CA SER A 44 -4.19 19.06 -11.72
C SER A 44 -3.28 18.78 -10.53
N ILE A 45 -3.88 18.27 -9.47
CA ILE A 45 -3.18 17.70 -8.31
C ILE A 45 -3.66 16.28 -8.10
N GLY A 46 -2.77 15.42 -7.62
CA GLY A 46 -3.08 14.05 -7.25
C GLY A 46 -2.31 13.63 -6.00
N TYR A 47 -2.59 12.45 -5.49
CA TYR A 47 -1.82 11.87 -4.40
C TYR A 47 -1.37 10.45 -4.75
N VAL A 48 -0.20 10.09 -4.28
CA VAL A 48 0.47 8.83 -4.59
C VAL A 48 1.35 8.43 -3.40
N SER A 49 1.58 7.14 -3.21
CA SER A 49 2.58 6.69 -2.23
C SER A 49 3.99 7.08 -2.66
N LEU A 50 4.85 7.40 -1.67
CA LEU A 50 6.23 7.88 -1.91
C LEU A 50 7.03 6.94 -2.82
N GLY A 51 6.91 5.64 -2.63
CA GLY A 51 7.64 4.65 -3.45
C GLY A 51 7.19 4.59 -4.91
N SER A 52 5.99 5.07 -5.23
CA SER A 52 5.47 5.14 -6.60
C SER A 52 5.72 6.50 -7.27
N LEU A 53 6.21 7.50 -6.52
CA LEU A 53 6.53 8.82 -7.05
C LEU A 53 7.68 8.71 -8.06
N ASN A 54 7.53 9.38 -9.21
CA ASN A 54 8.52 9.41 -10.28
C ASN A 54 8.66 10.80 -10.89
N ASP A 55 9.62 10.97 -11.80
CA ASP A 55 9.96 12.25 -12.41
C ASP A 55 8.93 12.81 -13.42
N SER A 56 7.83 12.09 -13.68
CA SER A 56 6.76 12.56 -14.55
C SER A 56 5.86 13.61 -13.89
N VAL A 57 5.92 13.73 -12.57
CA VAL A 57 5.15 14.68 -11.77
C VAL A 57 6.04 15.37 -10.75
N LYS A 58 5.62 16.56 -10.28
CA LYS A 58 6.32 17.31 -9.24
C LYS A 58 5.72 17.00 -7.87
N ALA A 59 6.52 16.49 -6.95
CA ALA A 59 6.13 16.42 -5.54
C ALA A 59 6.02 17.83 -4.94
N VAL A 60 4.97 18.06 -4.14
CA VAL A 60 4.79 19.30 -3.39
C VAL A 60 5.19 19.10 -1.94
N SER A 61 5.80 20.14 -1.33
CA SER A 61 6.08 20.15 0.09
C SER A 61 4.79 20.40 0.89
N ILE A 62 4.66 19.78 2.04
CA ILE A 62 3.56 19.99 2.99
C ILE A 62 4.16 20.68 4.24
N ASP A 63 3.62 21.84 4.61
CA ASP A 63 4.09 22.66 5.73
C ASP A 63 5.61 22.97 5.68
N GLY A 64 6.14 23.05 4.46
CA GLY A 64 7.56 23.33 4.20
C GLY A 64 8.47 22.10 4.19
N ALA A 65 7.95 20.91 4.52
CA ALA A 65 8.70 19.65 4.46
C ALA A 65 8.51 18.95 3.11
N GLU A 66 9.58 18.42 2.54
CA GLU A 66 9.53 17.59 1.34
C GLU A 66 9.15 16.16 1.69
N ALA A 67 8.48 15.47 0.74
CA ALA A 67 8.11 14.06 0.88
C ALA A 67 9.35 13.16 0.72
N THR A 68 10.11 13.00 1.77
CA THR A 68 11.29 12.14 1.84
C THR A 68 11.18 11.13 2.98
N VAL A 69 11.88 10.00 2.85
CA VAL A 69 11.93 8.98 3.93
C VAL A 69 12.39 9.59 5.25
N ASP A 70 13.41 10.46 5.21
CA ASP A 70 13.97 11.09 6.41
C ASP A 70 12.95 12.02 7.08
N ASN A 71 12.27 12.88 6.31
CA ASN A 71 11.25 13.79 6.83
C ASN A 71 10.02 13.05 7.38
N ILE A 72 9.67 11.89 6.80
CA ILE A 72 8.59 11.05 7.32
C ILE A 72 9.03 10.38 8.64
N LYS A 73 10.25 9.82 8.68
CA LYS A 73 10.80 9.19 9.90
C LYS A 73 10.99 10.19 11.04
N SER A 74 11.39 11.43 10.76
CA SER A 74 11.52 12.49 11.77
C SER A 74 10.17 13.07 12.23
N GLY A 75 9.10 12.87 11.45
CA GLY A 75 7.78 13.46 11.70
C GLY A 75 7.62 14.88 11.17
N ASP A 76 8.59 15.42 10.44
CA ASP A 76 8.51 16.75 9.81
C ASP A 76 7.48 16.73 8.66
N TYR A 77 7.42 15.63 7.89
CA TYR A 77 6.37 15.39 6.92
C TYR A 77 5.23 14.60 7.55
N THR A 78 4.13 15.28 7.85
CA THR A 78 3.03 14.76 8.67
C THR A 78 2.01 13.91 7.91
N ILE A 79 2.01 13.97 6.57
CA ILE A 79 1.06 13.23 5.75
C ILE A 79 1.63 11.83 5.44
N ALA A 80 1.53 10.96 6.41
CA ALA A 80 2.01 9.58 6.32
C ALA A 80 1.01 8.62 6.94
N ARG A 81 0.90 7.42 6.38
CA ARG A 81 0.09 6.31 6.92
C ARG A 81 0.80 4.99 6.73
N PRO A 82 0.64 4.05 7.67
CA PRO A 82 1.17 2.71 7.50
C PRO A 82 0.38 1.95 6.44
N PHE A 83 1.07 1.10 5.69
CA PHE A 83 0.44 0.04 4.92
C PHE A 83 0.10 -1.11 5.85
N ASN A 84 -1.07 -1.69 5.68
CA ASN A 84 -1.58 -2.75 6.52
C ASN A 84 -1.96 -3.95 5.67
N ILE A 85 -1.74 -5.14 6.20
CA ILE A 85 -2.27 -6.38 5.67
C ILE A 85 -3.16 -7.06 6.72
N ALA A 86 -4.20 -7.74 6.28
CA ALA A 86 -5.13 -8.44 7.15
C ALA A 86 -5.51 -9.81 6.57
N THR A 87 -5.74 -10.77 7.45
CA THR A 87 -6.21 -12.12 7.09
C THR A 87 -7.46 -12.47 7.89
N LYS A 88 -8.27 -13.38 7.37
CA LYS A 88 -9.39 -13.97 8.10
C LYS A 88 -8.96 -15.20 8.88
N GLY A 89 -8.86 -15.06 10.18
CA GLY A 89 -8.46 -16.19 11.05
C GLY A 89 -7.01 -16.62 10.80
N THR A 90 -6.77 -17.93 10.80
CA THR A 90 -5.43 -18.49 10.59
C THR A 90 -5.17 -18.62 9.08
N PRO A 91 -4.13 -17.97 8.55
CA PRO A 91 -3.74 -18.12 7.15
C PRO A 91 -3.36 -19.56 6.81
N SER A 92 -3.39 -19.91 5.52
CA SER A 92 -2.77 -21.14 5.02
C SER A 92 -1.25 -21.09 5.24
N ASP A 93 -0.59 -22.26 5.26
CA ASP A 93 0.85 -22.34 5.49
C ASP A 93 1.65 -21.48 4.49
N VAL A 94 1.25 -21.47 3.22
CA VAL A 94 1.92 -20.65 2.19
C VAL A 94 1.61 -19.16 2.34
N ALA A 95 0.39 -18.78 2.75
CA ALA A 95 0.07 -17.39 3.03
C ALA A 95 0.82 -16.88 4.27
N GLN A 96 0.95 -17.70 5.31
CA GLN A 96 1.74 -17.37 6.49
C GLN A 96 3.23 -17.24 6.16
N ASP A 97 3.76 -18.12 5.31
CA ASP A 97 5.16 -18.05 4.86
C ASP A 97 5.42 -16.74 4.10
N PHE A 98 4.49 -16.32 3.22
CA PHE A 98 4.58 -15.04 2.53
C PHE A 98 4.50 -13.84 3.51
N ILE A 99 3.62 -13.88 4.49
CA ILE A 99 3.56 -12.85 5.55
C ILE A 99 4.87 -12.80 6.34
N ASN A 100 5.43 -13.96 6.69
CA ASN A 100 6.72 -14.04 7.38
C ASN A 100 7.84 -13.46 6.52
N PHE A 101 7.82 -13.68 5.20
CA PHE A 101 8.76 -13.05 4.27
C PHE A 101 8.63 -11.52 4.29
N ILE A 102 7.40 -10.98 4.16
CA ILE A 102 7.14 -9.53 4.19
C ILE A 102 7.73 -8.90 5.46
N MET A 103 7.57 -9.56 6.61
CA MET A 103 8.00 -9.06 7.92
C MET A 103 9.46 -9.40 8.26
N SER A 104 10.16 -10.16 7.43
CA SER A 104 11.56 -10.52 7.63
C SER A 104 12.52 -9.41 7.19
N ALA A 105 13.82 -9.53 7.56
CA ALA A 105 14.87 -8.63 7.08
C ALA A 105 14.93 -8.55 5.54
N ASP A 106 14.72 -9.68 4.85
CA ASP A 106 14.73 -9.75 3.38
C ASP A 106 13.55 -8.97 2.78
N GLY A 107 12.34 -9.14 3.32
CA GLY A 107 11.16 -8.38 2.89
C GLY A 107 11.25 -6.90 3.23
N GLN A 108 11.76 -6.56 4.42
CA GLN A 108 11.98 -5.17 4.83
C GLN A 108 13.06 -4.47 3.96
N ALA A 109 14.07 -5.21 3.49
CA ALA A 109 15.03 -4.71 2.53
C ALA A 109 14.36 -4.38 1.18
N VAL A 110 13.48 -5.25 0.67
CA VAL A 110 12.71 -4.97 -0.55
C VAL A 110 11.86 -3.70 -0.40
N ILE A 111 11.23 -3.50 0.77
CA ILE A 111 10.45 -2.30 1.10
C ILE A 111 11.35 -1.06 1.03
N SER A 112 12.52 -1.09 1.68
CA SER A 112 13.47 0.03 1.71
C SER A 112 14.03 0.36 0.33
N ASP A 113 14.44 -0.66 -0.44
CA ASP A 113 15.02 -0.49 -1.78
C ASP A 113 14.03 0.16 -2.77
N ASN A 114 12.74 0.01 -2.51
CA ASN A 114 11.67 0.63 -3.29
C ASN A 114 11.15 1.95 -2.67
N LYS A 115 11.94 2.60 -1.80
CA LYS A 115 11.67 3.92 -1.20
C LYS A 115 10.45 3.95 -0.25
N TYR A 116 10.02 2.80 0.22
CA TYR A 116 9.06 2.71 1.33
C TYR A 116 9.81 2.62 2.67
N ILE A 117 9.09 2.76 3.76
CA ILE A 117 9.68 2.78 5.10
C ILE A 117 9.46 1.42 5.77
N PRO A 118 10.54 0.68 6.08
CA PRO A 118 10.46 -0.55 6.86
C PRO A 118 9.82 -0.30 8.23
N VAL A 119 9.05 -1.28 8.71
CA VAL A 119 8.42 -1.20 10.04
C VAL A 119 9.32 -1.80 11.14
N ASP A 120 10.31 -2.61 10.75
CA ASP A 120 11.23 -3.27 11.69
C ASP A 120 12.63 -3.34 11.08
N ASP A 121 13.53 -2.48 11.57
CA ASP A 121 14.94 -2.46 11.18
C ASP A 121 15.75 -3.59 11.83
N GLY A 122 15.16 -4.33 12.79
CA GLY A 122 15.80 -5.44 13.53
C GLY A 122 15.24 -6.82 13.19
N ALA A 123 14.44 -6.93 12.12
CA ALA A 123 13.82 -8.19 11.73
C ALA A 123 14.86 -9.29 11.45
N ALA A 124 14.50 -10.54 11.74
CA ALA A 124 15.34 -11.70 11.42
C ALA A 124 15.34 -11.99 9.92
N ALA A 125 16.40 -12.66 9.44
CA ALA A 125 16.46 -13.15 8.07
C ALA A 125 15.30 -14.13 7.79
N PHE A 126 14.86 -14.18 6.55
CA PHE A 126 13.78 -15.07 6.16
C PHE A 126 14.24 -16.53 6.07
N GLU A 127 13.46 -17.41 6.64
CA GLU A 127 13.59 -18.86 6.46
C GLU A 127 12.22 -19.39 6.01
N SER A 128 12.14 -19.82 4.72
CA SER A 128 10.90 -20.37 4.18
C SER A 128 10.58 -21.73 4.81
N ASN A 129 9.31 -21.96 5.10
CA ASN A 129 8.81 -23.28 5.51
C ASN A 129 8.63 -24.25 4.33
N GLY A 130 8.86 -23.78 3.10
CA GLY A 130 8.72 -24.57 1.88
C GLY A 130 7.28 -24.91 1.48
N ALA A 131 6.28 -24.25 2.09
CA ALA A 131 4.89 -24.44 1.74
C ALA A 131 4.62 -24.02 0.30
N SER A 132 3.76 -24.76 -0.37
CA SER A 132 3.38 -24.53 -1.77
C SER A 132 1.89 -24.28 -1.90
N GLY A 133 1.50 -23.59 -2.95
CA GLY A 133 0.10 -23.30 -3.24
C GLY A 133 -0.11 -21.87 -3.71
N LYS A 134 -1.37 -21.51 -3.89
CA LYS A 134 -1.80 -20.19 -4.35
C LYS A 134 -2.19 -19.32 -3.17
N VAL A 135 -1.79 -18.05 -3.21
CA VAL A 135 -2.19 -16.99 -2.28
C VAL A 135 -2.79 -15.85 -3.10
N VAL A 136 -4.01 -15.44 -2.77
CA VAL A 136 -4.68 -14.29 -3.36
C VAL A 136 -4.54 -13.11 -2.42
N VAL A 137 -3.91 -12.04 -2.90
CA VAL A 137 -3.76 -10.76 -2.20
C VAL A 137 -4.66 -9.73 -2.87
N ALA A 138 -5.54 -9.06 -2.15
CA ALA A 138 -6.47 -8.11 -2.75
C ALA A 138 -6.49 -6.77 -2.00
N GLY A 139 -6.66 -5.67 -2.72
CA GLY A 139 -6.91 -4.37 -2.11
C GLY A 139 -6.15 -3.20 -2.72
N SER A 140 -5.73 -2.29 -1.87
CA SER A 140 -5.28 -0.95 -2.20
C SER A 140 -4.26 -0.86 -3.34
N SER A 141 -4.59 -0.09 -4.38
CA SER A 141 -3.69 0.26 -5.49
C SER A 141 -2.42 0.99 -5.02
N SER A 142 -2.46 1.68 -3.89
CA SER A 142 -1.27 2.33 -3.29
C SER A 142 -0.28 1.32 -2.71
N VAL A 143 -0.76 0.15 -2.29
CA VAL A 143 0.07 -0.94 -1.74
C VAL A 143 0.55 -1.88 -2.85
N THR A 144 -0.21 -2.00 -3.93
CA THR A 144 0.09 -2.92 -5.05
C THR A 144 1.53 -2.82 -5.56
N PRO A 145 2.12 -1.64 -5.81
CA PRO A 145 3.49 -1.55 -6.36
C PRO A 145 4.55 -2.21 -5.46
N VAL A 146 4.51 -2.01 -4.16
CA VAL A 146 5.44 -2.66 -3.23
C VAL A 146 5.11 -4.14 -3.06
N MET A 147 3.83 -4.52 -3.08
CA MET A 147 3.41 -5.91 -2.97
C MET A 147 3.87 -6.75 -4.16
N GLU A 148 3.89 -6.18 -5.37
CA GLU A 148 4.46 -6.85 -6.55
C GLU A 148 5.98 -7.09 -6.38
N LYS A 149 6.73 -6.16 -5.81
CA LYS A 149 8.16 -6.35 -5.52
C LYS A 149 8.40 -7.42 -4.45
N LEU A 150 7.58 -7.43 -3.42
CA LEU A 150 7.63 -8.45 -2.38
C LEU A 150 7.30 -9.84 -2.94
N LYS A 151 6.29 -9.94 -3.80
CA LYS A 151 5.93 -11.17 -4.52
C LYS A 151 7.10 -11.66 -5.39
N GLU A 152 7.69 -10.79 -6.24
CA GLU A 152 8.83 -11.13 -7.09
C GLU A 152 9.99 -11.74 -6.28
N ALA A 153 10.35 -11.07 -5.17
CA ALA A 153 11.43 -11.52 -4.29
C ALA A 153 11.08 -12.82 -3.56
N TYR A 154 9.83 -12.96 -3.05
CA TYR A 154 9.40 -14.16 -2.36
C TYR A 154 9.36 -15.39 -3.26
N VAL A 155 8.81 -15.29 -4.48
CA VAL A 155 8.73 -16.42 -5.42
C VAL A 155 10.12 -16.86 -5.86
N ALA A 156 11.12 -15.97 -5.86
CA ALA A 156 12.50 -16.34 -6.14
C ALA A 156 13.10 -17.27 -5.06
N VAL A 157 12.65 -17.16 -3.80
CA VAL A 157 13.14 -18.02 -2.69
C VAL A 157 12.17 -19.17 -2.36
N ASN A 158 10.91 -19.07 -2.76
CA ASN A 158 9.92 -20.14 -2.66
C ASN A 158 9.16 -20.33 -3.98
N SER A 159 9.75 -21.07 -4.90
CA SER A 159 9.16 -21.33 -6.23
C SER A 159 7.91 -22.24 -6.23
N GLY A 160 7.56 -22.80 -5.08
CA GLY A 160 6.32 -23.58 -4.89
C GLY A 160 5.10 -22.72 -4.66
N ALA A 161 5.27 -21.43 -4.40
CA ALA A 161 4.20 -20.49 -4.15
C ALA A 161 3.78 -19.74 -5.42
N GLU A 162 2.48 -19.55 -5.59
CA GLU A 162 1.87 -18.69 -6.61
C GLU A 162 1.17 -17.53 -5.90
N ILE A 163 1.61 -16.30 -6.12
CA ILE A 163 0.99 -15.11 -5.54
C ILE A 163 0.22 -14.37 -6.63
N GLU A 164 -1.10 -14.26 -6.46
CA GLU A 164 -1.97 -13.45 -7.31
C GLU A 164 -2.31 -12.14 -6.59
N ILE A 165 -2.11 -11.00 -7.25
CA ILE A 165 -2.47 -9.68 -6.71
C ILE A 165 -3.65 -9.11 -7.49
N GLN A 166 -4.69 -8.72 -6.77
CA GLN A 166 -5.93 -8.13 -7.29
C GLN A 166 -6.01 -6.68 -6.81
N GLU A 167 -5.64 -5.75 -7.67
CA GLU A 167 -5.66 -4.33 -7.39
C GLU A 167 -7.10 -3.80 -7.30
N SER A 168 -7.37 -3.02 -6.23
CA SER A 168 -8.65 -2.34 -6.00
C SER A 168 -8.45 -1.17 -5.02
N ASP A 169 -9.43 -0.88 -4.19
CA ASP A 169 -9.33 0.05 -3.06
C ASP A 169 -9.19 -0.69 -1.71
N SER A 170 -8.83 0.05 -0.66
CA SER A 170 -8.63 -0.51 0.68
C SER A 170 -9.88 -1.17 1.26
N THR A 171 -11.05 -0.58 1.06
CA THR A 171 -12.31 -1.11 1.59
C THR A 171 -12.67 -2.43 0.92
N THR A 172 -12.52 -2.50 -0.40
CA THR A 172 -12.74 -3.73 -1.18
C THR A 172 -11.79 -4.84 -0.73
N GLY A 173 -10.50 -4.54 -0.53
CA GLY A 173 -9.51 -5.50 -0.03
C GLY A 173 -9.83 -6.03 1.36
N MET A 174 -10.20 -5.15 2.29
CA MET A 174 -10.59 -5.56 3.64
C MET A 174 -11.87 -6.39 3.65
N THR A 175 -12.86 -6.02 2.83
CA THR A 175 -14.11 -6.79 2.67
C THR A 175 -13.82 -8.18 2.09
N ALA A 176 -12.97 -8.26 1.04
CA ALA A 176 -12.56 -9.53 0.45
C ALA A 176 -11.88 -10.45 1.47
N ALA A 177 -11.01 -9.91 2.33
CA ALA A 177 -10.41 -10.67 3.41
C ALA A 177 -11.46 -11.14 4.42
N MET A 178 -12.36 -10.26 4.87
CA MET A 178 -13.45 -10.61 5.81
C MET A 178 -14.37 -11.69 5.25
N ASP A 179 -14.70 -11.65 3.96
CA ASP A 179 -15.55 -12.62 3.30
C ASP A 179 -14.80 -13.94 2.99
N GLY A 180 -13.46 -13.92 3.02
CA GLY A 180 -12.62 -15.07 2.68
C GLY A 180 -12.51 -15.30 1.17
N THR A 181 -12.71 -14.27 0.35
CA THR A 181 -12.54 -14.31 -1.11
C THR A 181 -11.10 -13.98 -1.52
N CYS A 182 -10.27 -13.49 -0.61
CA CYS A 182 -8.81 -13.45 -0.72
C CYS A 182 -8.17 -13.98 0.57
N ASP A 183 -6.90 -14.33 0.52
CA ASP A 183 -6.11 -14.80 1.66
C ASP A 183 -5.56 -13.63 2.49
N ILE A 184 -5.15 -12.57 1.80
CA ILE A 184 -4.56 -11.36 2.40
C ILE A 184 -5.24 -10.13 1.80
N GLY A 185 -5.88 -9.33 2.65
CA GLY A 185 -6.36 -7.99 2.29
C GLY A 185 -5.27 -6.95 2.54
N MET A 186 -5.11 -5.97 1.63
CA MET A 186 -4.15 -4.88 1.80
C MET A 186 -4.83 -3.51 1.78
N ALA A 187 -4.42 -2.64 2.71
CA ALA A 187 -4.99 -1.30 2.90
C ALA A 187 -3.94 -0.29 3.37
N PHE A 188 -4.28 0.98 3.25
CA PHE A 188 -3.50 2.08 3.82
C PHE A 188 -4.42 3.17 4.39
#